data_e5f981f159c8eb28edc607232acb31ef
#
_entry.id   e5f981f159c8eb28edc607232acb31ef
#
_cell.length_a   1.000
_cell.length_b   1.000
_cell.length_c   1.000
_cell.angle_alpha   90.00
_cell.angle_beta   90.00
_cell.angle_gamma   90.00
#
_symmetry.space_group_name_H-M   'P 1'
#
loop_
_entity.id
_entity.type
_entity.pdbx_description
1 polymer ?
#
loop_
_entity_poly.entity_id
_entity_poly.type
_entity_poly.pdbx_seq_one_letter_code
_entity_poly.pdbx_strand_id
1 'polypeptide(L)'
;PQAGHLVSAYALGVCVGAPLTVAVAHTRPLKQILLALAGLMVAGNLCAAFAPNYGVLLAMRFVSGLPHGAYFGVGSIVAARVAGPGRSAQAVAVMIAGMTVANLFGVPLGTLVSHLLSWRALFCIAGVWGAVTAFFLWRWVPWMEPVADSRGLKGQFAFLRNRAPWLIILATMFGNGGIFCMYSYVSPLMIR
;
A
#
# COMPACT_ATOMS: atom_id res chain seq x y z
N PRO A 1 19.56 -5.23 13.37
CA PRO A 1 19.71 -4.08 12.47
C PRO A 1 19.16 -4.34 11.05
N GLN A 2 19.45 -5.51 10.46
CA GLN A 2 19.06 -5.82 9.06
C GLN A 2 17.55 -5.85 8.82
N ALA A 3 16.74 -6.31 9.77
CA ALA A 3 15.28 -6.31 9.65
C ALA A 3 14.70 -4.89 9.54
N GLY A 4 15.25 -3.94 10.27
CA GLY A 4 14.85 -2.54 10.19
C GLY A 4 15.05 -1.92 8.81
N HIS A 5 16.15 -2.27 8.12
CA HIS A 5 16.40 -1.78 6.75
C HIS A 5 15.34 -2.27 5.76
N LEU A 6 14.81 -3.50 5.92
CA LEU A 6 13.74 -4.02 5.07
C LEU A 6 12.42 -3.24 5.23
N VAL A 7 12.13 -2.81 6.46
CA VAL A 7 10.96 -1.95 6.75
C VAL A 7 11.18 -0.55 6.15
N SER A 8 12.37 0.02 6.34
CA SER A 8 12.71 1.34 5.80
C SER A 8 12.70 1.36 4.27
N ALA A 9 13.23 0.31 3.60
CA ALA A 9 13.20 0.20 2.16
C ALA A 9 11.76 0.16 1.62
N TYR A 10 10.89 -0.60 2.29
CA TYR A 10 9.47 -0.63 1.94
C TYR A 10 8.81 0.75 2.14
N ALA A 11 9.05 1.41 3.25
CA ALA A 11 8.51 2.75 3.53
C ALA A 11 8.98 3.80 2.52
N LEU A 12 10.25 3.76 2.11
CA LEU A 12 10.77 4.60 1.01
C LEU A 12 10.06 4.30 -0.31
N GLY A 13 9.80 3.02 -0.62
CA GLY A 13 9.00 2.63 -1.77
C GLY A 13 7.60 3.26 -1.73
N VAL A 14 6.93 3.24 -0.58
CA VAL A 14 5.60 3.88 -0.41
C VAL A 14 5.66 5.37 -0.66
N CYS A 15 6.67 6.07 -0.11
CA CYS A 15 6.85 7.50 -0.28
C CYS A 15 7.08 7.90 -1.75
N VAL A 16 7.88 7.14 -2.48
CA VAL A 16 8.21 7.40 -3.89
C VAL A 16 7.08 6.97 -4.81
N GLY A 17 6.43 5.85 -4.50
CA GLY A 17 5.42 5.23 -5.35
C GLY A 17 4.14 6.04 -5.51
N ALA A 18 3.70 6.73 -4.46
CA ALA A 18 2.46 7.51 -4.52
C ALA A 18 2.53 8.66 -5.56
N PRO A 19 3.51 9.59 -5.52
CA PRO A 19 3.63 10.64 -6.52
C PRO A 19 3.95 10.10 -7.92
N LEU A 20 4.74 9.02 -8.02
CA LEU A 20 5.04 8.39 -9.31
C LEU A 20 3.78 7.82 -9.95
N THR A 21 2.92 7.19 -9.18
CA THR A 21 1.65 6.65 -9.68
C THR A 21 0.71 7.77 -10.13
N VAL A 22 0.62 8.87 -9.39
CA VAL A 22 -0.16 10.04 -9.81
C VAL A 22 0.33 10.56 -11.15
N ALA A 23 1.64 10.63 -11.35
CA ALA A 23 2.25 11.12 -12.61
C ALA A 23 1.92 10.21 -13.81
N VAL A 24 1.85 8.89 -13.61
CA VAL A 24 1.62 7.90 -14.70
C VAL A 24 0.13 7.61 -14.90
N ALA A 25 -0.65 7.65 -13.82
CA ALA A 25 -2.00 7.14 -13.79
C ALA A 25 -3.09 8.13 -14.22
N HIS A 26 -2.76 9.42 -14.39
CA HIS A 26 -3.76 10.46 -14.68
C HIS A 26 -4.52 10.26 -16.02
N THR A 27 -3.96 9.49 -16.94
CA THR A 27 -4.57 9.20 -18.25
C THR A 27 -5.18 7.81 -18.37
N ARG A 28 -5.04 6.98 -17.33
CA ARG A 28 -5.44 5.57 -17.40
C ARG A 28 -6.74 5.29 -16.64
N PRO A 29 -7.56 4.34 -17.11
CA PRO A 29 -8.74 3.90 -16.38
C PRO A 29 -8.40 3.39 -14.98
N LEU A 30 -9.21 3.77 -13.98
CA LEU A 30 -8.95 3.43 -12.57
C LEU A 30 -8.78 1.93 -12.33
N LYS A 31 -9.58 1.09 -13.02
CA LYS A 31 -9.46 -0.36 -12.95
C LYS A 31 -8.09 -0.87 -13.40
N GLN A 32 -7.55 -0.33 -14.50
CA GLN A 32 -6.23 -0.72 -14.99
C GLN A 32 -5.13 -0.34 -14.00
N ILE A 33 -5.24 0.84 -13.38
CA ILE A 33 -4.29 1.29 -12.37
C ILE A 33 -4.31 0.36 -11.17
N LEU A 34 -5.49 0.03 -10.62
CA LEU A 34 -5.60 -0.90 -9.49
C LEU A 34 -5.03 -2.28 -9.81
N LEU A 35 -5.30 -2.81 -11.00
CA LEU A 35 -4.77 -4.11 -11.43
C LEU A 35 -3.25 -4.07 -11.61
N ALA A 36 -2.71 -3.00 -12.18
CA ALA A 36 -1.26 -2.85 -12.32
C ALA A 36 -0.57 -2.73 -10.96
N LEU A 37 -1.14 -1.95 -10.02
CA LEU A 37 -0.63 -1.82 -8.67
C LEU A 37 -0.70 -3.14 -7.89
N ALA A 38 -1.82 -3.87 -8.00
CA ALA A 38 -1.97 -5.20 -7.39
C ALA A 38 -0.97 -6.19 -8.00
N GLY A 39 -0.80 -6.19 -9.32
CA GLY A 39 0.19 -7.02 -10.02
C GLY A 39 1.63 -6.72 -9.59
N LEU A 40 1.99 -5.45 -9.44
CA LEU A 40 3.31 -5.05 -8.93
C LEU A 40 3.52 -5.50 -7.47
N MET A 41 2.48 -5.46 -6.66
CA MET A 41 2.50 -5.95 -5.29
C MET A 41 2.72 -7.47 -5.22
N VAL A 42 2.00 -8.21 -6.07
CA VAL A 42 2.16 -9.67 -6.22
C VAL A 42 3.59 -10.00 -6.66
N ALA A 43 4.06 -9.39 -7.74
CA ALA A 43 5.40 -9.62 -8.28
C ALA A 43 6.49 -9.29 -7.24
N GLY A 44 6.38 -8.14 -6.57
CA GLY A 44 7.34 -7.72 -5.54
C GLY A 44 7.42 -8.70 -4.38
N ASN A 45 6.27 -9.19 -3.88
CA ASN A 45 6.25 -10.18 -2.79
C ASN A 45 6.77 -11.55 -3.24
N LEU A 46 6.37 -12.05 -4.40
CA LEU A 46 6.88 -13.33 -4.91
C LEU A 46 8.39 -13.26 -5.18
N CYS A 47 8.88 -12.20 -5.83
CA CYS A 47 10.32 -12.01 -6.02
C CYS A 47 11.08 -11.90 -4.69
N ALA A 48 10.49 -11.28 -3.66
CA ALA A 48 11.07 -11.24 -2.31
C ALA A 48 11.16 -12.64 -1.69
N ALA A 49 10.15 -13.50 -1.89
CA ALA A 49 10.15 -14.89 -1.39
C ALA A 49 11.31 -15.71 -1.96
N PHE A 50 11.64 -15.50 -3.24
CA PHE A 50 12.71 -16.20 -3.94
C PHE A 50 14.04 -15.44 -3.96
N ALA A 51 14.19 -14.38 -3.17
CA ALA A 51 15.43 -13.60 -3.15
C ALA A 51 16.65 -14.46 -2.75
N PRO A 52 17.72 -14.48 -3.59
CA PRO A 52 18.91 -15.29 -3.33
C PRO A 52 19.81 -14.67 -2.26
N ASN A 53 19.75 -13.36 -2.09
CA ASN A 53 20.56 -12.63 -1.14
C ASN A 53 19.81 -11.42 -0.54
N TYR A 54 20.40 -10.85 0.51
CA TYR A 54 19.80 -9.72 1.23
C TYR A 54 19.62 -8.47 0.37
N GLY A 55 20.53 -8.19 -0.55
CA GLY A 55 20.45 -7.02 -1.46
C GLY A 55 19.23 -7.10 -2.38
N VAL A 56 18.98 -8.26 -2.96
CA VAL A 56 17.81 -8.51 -3.80
C VAL A 56 16.53 -8.41 -2.95
N LEU A 57 16.53 -8.99 -1.75
CA LEU A 57 15.40 -8.88 -0.83
C LEU A 57 15.09 -7.41 -0.50
N LEU A 58 16.11 -6.60 -0.22
CA LEU A 58 15.96 -5.17 0.07
C LEU A 58 15.35 -4.42 -1.14
N ALA A 59 15.86 -4.68 -2.34
CA ALA A 59 15.34 -4.10 -3.58
C ALA A 59 13.88 -4.49 -3.82
N MET A 60 13.53 -5.77 -3.62
CA MET A 60 12.15 -6.25 -3.79
C MET A 60 11.20 -5.68 -2.73
N ARG A 61 11.68 -5.41 -1.51
CA ARG A 61 10.91 -4.68 -0.49
C ARG A 61 10.61 -3.25 -0.92
N PHE A 62 11.57 -2.55 -1.51
CA PHE A 62 11.34 -1.23 -2.09
C PHE A 62 10.29 -1.29 -3.22
N VAL A 63 10.45 -2.23 -4.16
CA VAL A 63 9.51 -2.42 -5.29
C VAL A 63 8.11 -2.75 -4.80
N SER A 64 7.95 -3.64 -3.81
CA SER A 64 6.64 -3.98 -3.24
C SER A 64 6.01 -2.83 -2.44
N GLY A 65 6.80 -1.86 -2.00
CA GLY A 65 6.32 -0.64 -1.37
C GLY A 65 5.71 0.36 -2.35
N LEU A 66 6.22 0.45 -3.58
CA LEU A 66 5.78 1.43 -4.58
C LEU A 66 4.26 1.48 -4.80
N PRO A 67 3.55 0.37 -4.95
CA PRO A 67 2.11 0.39 -5.20
C PRO A 67 1.27 0.73 -3.95
N HIS A 68 1.79 0.57 -2.75
CA HIS A 68 0.99 0.57 -1.51
C HIS A 68 0.21 1.88 -1.30
N GLY A 69 0.89 3.02 -1.26
CA GLY A 69 0.23 4.32 -1.02
C GLY A 69 -0.75 4.69 -2.13
N ALA A 70 -0.36 4.46 -3.37
CA ALA A 70 -1.19 4.70 -4.54
C ALA A 70 -2.42 3.78 -4.60
N TYR A 71 -2.28 2.52 -4.19
CA TYR A 71 -3.37 1.55 -4.12
C TYR A 71 -4.49 2.03 -3.19
N PHE A 72 -4.15 2.57 -2.01
CA PHE A 72 -5.12 3.18 -1.10
C PHE A 72 -5.78 4.42 -1.70
N GLY A 73 -5.01 5.29 -2.35
CA GLY A 73 -5.55 6.50 -2.99
C GLY A 73 -6.53 6.17 -4.11
N VAL A 74 -6.13 5.34 -5.06
CA VAL A 74 -6.99 4.93 -6.18
C VAL A 74 -8.16 4.07 -5.69
N GLY A 75 -7.91 3.18 -4.74
CA GLY A 75 -8.92 2.32 -4.11
C GLY A 75 -10.03 3.13 -3.45
N SER A 76 -9.70 4.22 -2.75
CA SER A 76 -10.70 5.10 -2.13
C SER A 76 -11.58 5.79 -3.16
N ILE A 77 -11.03 6.22 -4.29
CA ILE A 77 -11.79 6.81 -5.39
C ILE A 77 -12.74 5.78 -6.01
N VAL A 78 -12.26 4.57 -6.25
CA VAL A 78 -13.07 3.48 -6.79
C VAL A 78 -14.18 3.08 -5.82
N ALA A 79 -13.86 2.92 -4.53
CA ALA A 79 -14.85 2.61 -3.50
C ALA A 79 -15.95 3.68 -3.41
N ALA A 80 -15.57 4.95 -3.42
CA ALA A 80 -16.52 6.06 -3.42
C ALA A 80 -17.43 6.07 -4.65
N ARG A 81 -16.90 5.79 -5.85
CA ARG A 81 -17.68 5.72 -7.09
C ARG A 81 -18.63 4.54 -7.12
N VAL A 82 -18.20 3.38 -6.62
CA VAL A 82 -19.06 2.16 -6.56
C VAL A 82 -20.19 2.33 -5.56
N ALA A 83 -19.97 3.00 -4.45
CA ALA A 83 -20.97 3.22 -3.42
C ALA A 83 -22.07 4.22 -3.81
N GLY A 84 -21.81 5.07 -4.80
CA GLY A 84 -22.76 6.07 -5.28
C GLY A 84 -22.87 7.32 -4.39
N PRO A 85 -23.77 8.25 -4.77
CA PRO A 85 -23.90 9.54 -4.10
C PRO A 85 -24.30 9.39 -2.62
N GLY A 86 -23.69 10.19 -1.76
CA GLY A 86 -23.97 10.23 -0.32
C GLY A 86 -23.36 9.11 0.54
N ARG A 87 -22.75 8.07 -0.07
CA ARG A 87 -22.15 6.92 0.64
C ARG A 87 -20.63 6.82 0.52
N SER A 88 -19.99 7.80 -0.09
CA SER A 88 -18.52 7.80 -0.34
C SER A 88 -17.71 7.65 0.95
N ALA A 89 -18.06 8.37 2.00
CA ALA A 89 -17.35 8.28 3.29
C ALA A 89 -17.49 6.89 3.92
N GLN A 90 -18.68 6.28 3.85
CA GLN A 90 -18.92 4.94 4.34
C GLN A 90 -18.08 3.89 3.59
N ALA A 91 -18.02 3.99 2.26
CA ALA A 91 -17.23 3.06 1.45
C ALA A 91 -15.72 3.14 1.76
N VAL A 92 -15.19 4.34 1.92
CA VAL A 92 -13.80 4.54 2.33
C VAL A 92 -13.56 4.02 3.74
N ALA A 93 -14.50 4.24 4.68
CA ALA A 93 -14.41 3.70 6.03
C ALA A 93 -14.37 2.16 6.05
N VAL A 94 -15.20 1.49 5.24
CA VAL A 94 -15.18 0.02 5.09
C VAL A 94 -13.84 -0.46 4.53
N MET A 95 -13.27 0.24 3.55
CA MET A 95 -11.95 -0.08 3.01
C MET A 95 -10.86 0.02 4.09
N ILE A 96 -10.89 1.08 4.91
CA ILE A 96 -9.94 1.27 6.02
C ILE A 96 -10.16 0.22 7.11
N ALA A 97 -11.41 -0.15 7.41
CA ALA A 97 -11.73 -1.21 8.36
C ALA A 97 -11.13 -2.55 7.92
N GLY A 98 -11.11 -2.84 6.60
CA GLY A 98 -10.42 -4.02 6.05
C GLY A 98 -8.93 -4.05 6.40
N MET A 99 -8.25 -2.90 6.35
CA MET A 99 -6.84 -2.79 6.77
C MET A 99 -6.68 -3.07 8.28
N THR A 100 -7.60 -2.57 9.10
CA THR A 100 -7.58 -2.81 10.55
C THR A 100 -7.74 -4.29 10.86
N VAL A 101 -8.69 -4.97 10.22
CA VAL A 101 -8.90 -6.41 10.34
C VAL A 101 -7.66 -7.20 9.88
N ALA A 102 -7.07 -6.80 8.75
CA ALA A 102 -5.84 -7.41 8.24
C ALA A 102 -4.66 -7.25 9.22
N ASN A 103 -4.52 -6.11 9.89
CA ASN A 103 -3.49 -5.91 10.92
C ASN A 103 -3.77 -6.76 12.18
N LEU A 104 -5.03 -6.81 12.62
CA LEU A 104 -5.43 -7.54 13.82
C LEU A 104 -5.15 -9.05 13.72
N PHE A 105 -5.47 -9.65 12.58
CA PHE A 105 -5.29 -11.08 12.34
C PHE A 105 -4.02 -11.40 11.55
N GLY A 106 -3.65 -10.57 10.58
CA GLY A 106 -2.53 -10.83 9.68
C GLY A 106 -1.18 -10.75 10.38
N VAL A 107 -0.99 -9.84 11.34
CA VAL A 107 0.28 -9.73 12.07
C VAL A 107 0.52 -10.96 12.96
N PRO A 108 -0.40 -11.40 13.84
CA PRO A 108 -0.21 -12.62 14.63
C PRO A 108 -0.06 -13.87 13.77
N LEU A 109 -0.90 -14.04 12.75
CA LEU A 109 -0.82 -15.19 11.84
C LEU A 109 0.48 -15.17 11.03
N GLY A 110 0.91 -14.02 10.57
CA GLY A 110 2.18 -13.86 9.86
C GLY A 110 3.39 -14.20 10.74
N THR A 111 3.36 -13.80 12.00
CA THR A 111 4.38 -14.17 12.99
C THR A 111 4.40 -15.68 13.19
N LEU A 112 3.23 -16.30 13.38
CA LEU A 112 3.11 -17.76 13.55
C LEU A 112 3.64 -18.50 12.31
N VAL A 113 3.25 -18.11 11.11
CA VAL A 113 3.74 -18.71 9.86
C VAL A 113 5.25 -18.57 9.73
N SER A 114 5.80 -17.41 10.09
CA SER A 114 7.25 -17.17 10.05
C SER A 114 8.01 -18.06 11.00
N HIS A 115 7.44 -18.39 12.17
CA HIS A 115 8.05 -19.30 13.14
C HIS A 115 7.90 -20.77 12.75
N LEU A 116 6.73 -21.18 12.26
CA LEU A 116 6.45 -22.60 11.95
C LEU A 116 7.05 -23.05 10.61
N LEU A 117 7.10 -22.18 9.61
CA LEU A 117 7.54 -22.52 8.26
C LEU A 117 8.84 -21.77 7.91
N SER A 118 8.70 -20.55 7.43
CA SER A 118 9.83 -19.67 7.12
C SER A 118 9.33 -18.25 6.74
N TRP A 119 10.21 -17.28 6.79
CA TRP A 119 9.90 -15.93 6.29
C TRP A 119 9.58 -15.92 4.77
N ARG A 120 10.14 -16.87 4.00
CA ARG A 120 9.83 -17.02 2.57
C ARG A 120 8.39 -17.43 2.34
N ALA A 121 7.88 -18.36 3.14
CA ALA A 121 6.48 -18.79 3.08
C ALA A 121 5.51 -17.62 3.31
N LEU A 122 5.85 -16.71 4.23
CA LEU A 122 5.05 -15.51 4.47
C LEU A 122 4.93 -14.62 3.22
N PHE A 123 6.02 -14.41 2.50
CA PHE A 123 5.99 -13.64 1.25
C PHE A 123 5.22 -14.36 0.14
N CYS A 124 5.34 -15.69 0.04
CA CYS A 124 4.53 -16.50 -0.89
C CYS A 124 3.04 -16.36 -0.58
N ILE A 125 2.64 -16.50 0.68
CA ILE A 125 1.23 -16.33 1.11
C ILE A 125 0.73 -14.93 0.79
N ALA A 126 1.53 -13.90 1.06
CA ALA A 126 1.18 -12.52 0.72
C ALA A 126 1.03 -12.32 -0.81
N GLY A 127 1.89 -12.93 -1.61
CA GLY A 127 1.81 -12.93 -3.07
C GLY A 127 0.54 -13.62 -3.58
N VAL A 128 0.23 -14.81 -3.07
CA VAL A 128 -1.00 -15.56 -3.42
C VAL A 128 -2.25 -14.77 -3.04
N TRP A 129 -2.29 -14.21 -1.83
CA TRP A 129 -3.41 -13.39 -1.38
C TRP A 129 -3.58 -12.13 -2.23
N GLY A 130 -2.47 -11.50 -2.63
CA GLY A 130 -2.46 -10.40 -3.59
C GLY A 130 -3.03 -10.80 -4.95
N ALA A 131 -2.69 -12.00 -5.46
CA ALA A 131 -3.23 -12.53 -6.72
C ALA A 131 -4.74 -12.80 -6.62
N VAL A 132 -5.21 -13.35 -5.51
CA VAL A 132 -6.66 -13.52 -5.24
C VAL A 132 -7.36 -12.16 -5.24
N THR A 133 -6.77 -11.16 -4.59
CA THR A 133 -7.30 -9.78 -4.59
C THR A 133 -7.35 -9.20 -6.01
N ALA A 134 -6.28 -9.36 -6.79
CA ALA A 134 -6.23 -8.91 -8.19
C ALA A 134 -7.30 -9.58 -9.06
N PHE A 135 -7.54 -10.88 -8.83
CA PHE A 135 -8.62 -11.62 -9.52
C PHE A 135 -10.00 -11.03 -9.20
N PHE A 136 -10.30 -10.77 -7.93
CA PHE A 136 -11.58 -10.17 -7.54
C PHE A 136 -11.73 -8.73 -8.04
N LEU A 137 -10.67 -7.94 -8.05
CA LEU A 137 -10.67 -6.61 -8.66
C LEU A 137 -10.97 -6.69 -10.16
N TRP A 138 -10.34 -7.62 -10.87
CA TRP A 138 -10.60 -7.83 -12.28
C TRP A 138 -12.05 -8.25 -12.55
N ARG A 139 -12.61 -9.11 -11.71
CA ARG A 139 -13.94 -9.69 -11.89
C ARG A 139 -15.08 -8.75 -11.51
N TRP A 140 -14.92 -7.99 -10.42
CA TRP A 140 -16.02 -7.24 -9.81
C TRP A 140 -15.94 -5.73 -9.96
N VAL A 141 -14.73 -5.14 -10.10
CA VAL A 141 -14.64 -3.71 -10.30
C VAL A 141 -15.08 -3.36 -11.73
N PRO A 142 -16.10 -2.49 -11.89
CA PRO A 142 -16.53 -2.06 -13.20
C PRO A 142 -15.46 -1.22 -13.89
N TRP A 143 -15.59 -1.09 -15.20
CA TRP A 143 -14.74 -0.18 -15.96
C TRP A 143 -15.05 1.27 -15.56
N MET A 144 -14.05 2.02 -15.20
CA MET A 144 -14.18 3.41 -14.78
C MET A 144 -13.19 4.28 -15.55
N GLU A 145 -13.73 5.37 -16.07
CA GLU A 145 -12.91 6.36 -16.77
C GLU A 145 -11.86 7.00 -15.85
N PRO A 146 -10.76 7.51 -16.43
CA PRO A 146 -9.75 8.25 -15.69
C PRO A 146 -10.37 9.41 -14.90
N VAL A 147 -9.70 9.82 -13.84
CA VAL A 147 -9.99 11.10 -13.20
C VAL A 147 -9.34 12.18 -14.06
N ALA A 148 -10.06 12.58 -15.12
CA ALA A 148 -9.57 13.62 -16.00
C ALA A 148 -9.55 14.97 -15.29
N ASP A 149 -8.37 15.51 -15.02
CA ASP A 149 -8.20 16.92 -14.72
C ASP A 149 -7.72 17.62 -16.00
N SER A 150 -8.52 18.56 -16.50
CA SER A 150 -8.19 19.39 -17.68
C SER A 150 -6.89 20.18 -17.54
N ARG A 151 -6.37 20.29 -16.33
CA ARG A 151 -5.13 21.03 -16.00
C ARG A 151 -3.86 20.17 -16.07
N GLY A 152 -3.97 18.90 -16.40
CA GLY A 152 -2.84 17.97 -16.49
C GLY A 152 -2.07 17.80 -15.17
N LEU A 153 -0.83 17.31 -15.25
CA LEU A 153 0.05 17.05 -14.09
C LEU A 153 0.24 18.27 -13.18
N LYS A 154 0.39 19.48 -13.77
CA LYS A 154 0.56 20.70 -12.98
C LYS A 154 -0.67 21.02 -12.12
N GLY A 155 -1.87 20.71 -12.61
CA GLY A 155 -3.11 20.90 -11.88
C GLY A 155 -3.24 19.93 -10.69
N GLN A 156 -2.79 18.69 -10.86
CA GLN A 156 -2.85 17.68 -9.81
C GLN A 156 -1.97 18.00 -8.61
N PHE A 157 -0.84 18.68 -8.80
CA PHE A 157 0.04 19.12 -7.71
C PHE A 157 -0.24 20.57 -7.25
N ALA A 158 -1.21 21.26 -7.85
CA ALA A 158 -1.52 22.64 -7.48
C ALA A 158 -2.00 22.80 -6.03
N PHE A 159 -2.63 21.77 -5.45
CA PHE A 159 -3.06 21.77 -4.04
C PHE A 159 -1.89 21.91 -3.06
N LEU A 160 -0.68 21.46 -3.42
CA LEU A 160 0.53 21.59 -2.59
C LEU A 160 1.00 23.04 -2.43
N ARG A 161 0.46 23.99 -3.21
CA ARG A 161 0.73 25.43 -3.03
C ARG A 161 0.06 26.00 -1.80
N ASN A 162 -0.96 25.34 -1.27
CA ASN A 162 -1.66 25.73 -0.05
C ASN A 162 -0.95 25.17 1.18
N ARG A 163 -1.11 25.83 2.34
CA ARG A 163 -0.51 25.39 3.59
C ARG A 163 -1.24 24.18 4.23
N ALA A 164 -2.55 24.09 4.04
CA ALA A 164 -3.39 23.06 4.66
C ALA A 164 -2.95 21.62 4.32
N PRO A 165 -2.67 21.23 3.06
CA PRO A 165 -2.14 19.90 2.74
C PRO A 165 -0.84 19.57 3.47
N TRP A 166 0.07 20.52 3.62
CA TRP A 166 1.33 20.31 4.33
C TRP A 166 1.12 20.05 5.81
N LEU A 167 0.19 20.77 6.46
CA LEU A 167 -0.16 20.51 7.85
C LEU A 167 -0.76 19.11 8.03
N ILE A 168 -1.63 18.67 7.11
CA ILE A 168 -2.20 17.33 7.13
C ILE A 168 -1.10 16.26 6.93
N ILE A 169 -0.20 16.46 5.97
CA ILE A 169 0.93 15.56 5.72
C ILE A 169 1.81 15.45 6.98
N LEU A 170 2.18 16.57 7.59
CA LEU A 170 2.99 16.60 8.80
C LEU A 170 2.28 15.92 9.98
N ALA A 171 1.01 16.24 10.22
CA ALA A 171 0.22 15.61 11.26
C ALA A 171 0.14 14.08 11.08
N THR A 172 -0.08 13.63 9.85
CA THR A 172 -0.13 12.20 9.51
C THR A 172 1.25 11.55 9.68
N MET A 173 2.32 12.22 9.27
CA MET A 173 3.69 11.73 9.38
C MET A 173 4.10 11.55 10.84
N PHE A 174 3.85 12.54 11.70
CA PHE A 174 4.19 12.44 13.13
C PHE A 174 3.28 11.49 13.88
N GLY A 175 1.96 11.50 13.61
CA GLY A 175 1.00 10.62 14.26
C GLY A 175 1.25 9.15 13.94
N ASN A 176 1.27 8.79 12.67
CA ASN A 176 1.53 7.40 12.26
C ASN A 176 2.99 6.98 12.54
N GLY A 177 3.96 7.88 12.33
CA GLY A 177 5.36 7.62 12.61
C GLY A 177 5.59 7.24 14.07
N GLY A 178 4.98 7.96 15.01
CA GLY A 178 5.03 7.64 16.45
C GLY A 178 4.46 6.26 16.76
N ILE A 179 3.29 5.92 16.21
CA ILE A 179 2.64 4.61 16.39
C ILE A 179 3.53 3.48 15.83
N PHE A 180 4.07 3.63 14.63
CA PHE A 180 4.93 2.61 14.02
C PHE A 180 6.27 2.46 14.74
N CYS A 181 6.87 3.54 15.26
CA CYS A 181 8.05 3.46 16.10
C CYS A 181 7.78 2.66 17.37
N MET A 182 6.68 2.96 18.08
CA MET A 182 6.29 2.22 19.27
C MET A 182 6.05 0.73 18.95
N TYR A 183 5.33 0.44 17.86
CA TYR A 183 5.04 -0.93 17.44
C TYR A 183 6.30 -1.75 17.10
N SER A 184 7.28 -1.11 16.44
CA SER A 184 8.53 -1.76 16.04
C SER A 184 9.49 -2.03 17.21
N TYR A 185 9.44 -1.22 18.26
CA TYR A 185 10.39 -1.29 19.36
C TYR A 185 9.81 -1.80 20.69
N VAL A 186 8.49 -2.02 20.76
CA VAL A 186 7.84 -2.53 21.99
C VAL A 186 8.40 -3.91 22.40
N SER A 187 8.58 -4.82 21.44
CA SER A 187 9.07 -6.17 21.72
C SER A 187 10.51 -6.17 22.27
N PRO A 188 11.49 -5.49 21.66
CA PRO A 188 12.82 -5.36 22.25
C PRO A 188 12.88 -4.66 23.61
N LEU A 189 11.91 -3.79 23.92
CA LEU A 189 11.82 -3.10 25.21
C LEU A 189 11.25 -3.98 26.31
N MET A 190 10.35 -4.90 25.96
CA MET A 190 9.72 -5.82 26.93
C MET A 190 10.57 -7.04 27.30
N ILE A 191 11.60 -7.34 26.50
CA ILE A 191 12.48 -8.52 26.71
C ILE A 191 13.76 -8.13 27.50
N ARG A 192 13.93 -6.86 27.85
CA ARG A 192 14.96 -6.39 28.78
C ARG A 192 14.43 -6.40 30.21
#